data_7aa5202cdb3e224eb186a3c13b653f30
#
_entry.id   7aa5202cdb3e224eb186a3c13b653f30
#
_cell.length_a   1.000
_cell.length_b   1.000
_cell.length_c   1.000
_cell.angle_alpha   90.00
_cell.angle_beta   90.00
_cell.angle_gamma   90.00
#
_symmetry.space_group_name_H-M   'P 1'
#
loop_
_entity.id
_entity.type
_entity.pdbx_description
1 polymer ?
#
loop_
_entity_poly.entity_id
_entity_poly.type
_entity_poly.pdbx_seq_one_letter_code
_entity_poly.pdbx_strand_id
1 'polypeptide(L)'
;MERTDDIKKYLKNKHQGGENNQKGGLFEDFYAVYQIVSCIDRYKSSLDSVKFQTQLEDTFVDDMLIVLPEWNIYHQLKNTKVLSWGKVDKQGDIAYDFAHQIEDCEDRNEKFVLRLVYSLKDSKVGEQIPEEIKNYTSTEYFDYAADVNSLVMISESFKHILKAITPNGKDIPTDDLVNIASVFLGVWKGCDSKNGILLSDIIHRAKNFKYVNLNVYSDEDISNECKQVLDAIQGFEYHVSGRMLYWNIGCMNGSCPWPYDMEIEIIRQHPRDKWELISMLS
;
A
#
# COMPACT_ATOMS: atom_id res chain seq x y z
N MET A 1 13.32 1.41 27.08
CA MET A 1 14.47 2.32 27.40
C MET A 1 14.02 3.78 27.27
N GLU A 2 14.29 4.64 28.25
CA GLU A 2 13.91 6.06 28.13
C GLU A 2 14.97 6.79 27.29
N ARG A 3 14.56 7.38 26.15
CA ARG A 3 15.47 8.07 25.23
C ARG A 3 16.09 9.29 25.89
N THR A 4 17.39 9.49 25.70
CA THR A 4 18.08 10.69 26.18
C THR A 4 17.62 11.94 25.45
N ASP A 5 17.75 13.12 26.06
CA ASP A 5 17.33 14.40 25.45
C ASP A 5 18.11 14.71 24.16
N ASP A 6 19.34 14.23 24.04
CA ASP A 6 20.15 14.37 22.82
C ASP A 6 19.58 13.57 21.66
N ILE A 7 19.10 12.34 21.92
CA ILE A 7 18.42 11.52 20.91
C ILE A 7 17.09 12.16 20.48
N LYS A 8 16.28 12.66 21.44
CA LYS A 8 15.04 13.38 21.12
C LYS A 8 15.30 14.61 20.24
N LYS A 9 16.34 15.38 20.55
CA LYS A 9 16.77 16.55 19.77
C LYS A 9 17.26 16.16 18.38
N TYR A 10 18.02 15.09 18.27
CA TYR A 10 18.48 14.55 16.97
C TYR A 10 17.30 14.17 16.08
N LEU A 11 16.35 13.38 16.58
CA LEU A 11 15.15 12.97 15.85
C LEU A 11 14.30 14.15 15.40
N LYS A 12 14.12 15.17 16.26
CA LYS A 12 13.42 16.40 15.91
C LYS A 12 14.10 17.18 14.77
N ASN A 13 15.42 17.30 14.78
CA ASN A 13 16.17 17.98 13.73
C ASN A 13 16.12 17.20 12.41
N LYS A 14 16.19 15.88 12.47
CA LYS A 14 16.06 14.98 11.31
C LYS A 14 14.68 15.15 10.65
N HIS A 15 13.62 15.15 11.44
CA HIS A 15 12.26 15.36 10.96
C HIS A 15 12.09 16.73 10.25
N GLN A 16 12.60 17.83 10.82
CA GLN A 16 12.56 19.15 10.20
C GLN A 16 13.35 19.25 8.89
N GLY A 17 14.44 18.50 8.75
CA GLY A 17 15.24 18.44 7.52
C GLY A 17 14.49 17.81 6.34
N GLY A 18 13.65 16.81 6.61
CA GLY A 18 12.81 16.15 5.60
C GLY A 18 11.71 17.03 5.02
N GLU A 19 11.16 17.97 5.80
CA GLU A 19 10.09 18.86 5.36
C GLU A 19 10.53 19.87 4.28
N ASN A 20 11.81 20.18 4.19
CA ASN A 20 12.34 21.23 3.30
C ASN A 20 12.83 20.75 1.92
N ASN A 21 12.75 19.45 1.61
CA ASN A 21 13.28 18.94 0.35
C ASN A 21 12.18 18.49 -0.62
N GLN A 22 11.70 19.40 -1.48
CA GLN A 22 10.65 19.11 -2.46
C GLN A 22 10.94 17.90 -3.38
N LYS A 23 12.20 17.65 -3.72
CA LYS A 23 12.58 16.49 -4.57
C LYS A 23 12.56 15.17 -3.80
N GLY A 24 12.93 15.21 -2.54
CA GLY A 24 12.77 14.08 -1.63
C GLY A 24 11.30 13.72 -1.46
N GLY A 25 10.48 14.71 -1.13
CA GLY A 25 9.04 14.52 -0.92
C GLY A 25 8.31 13.94 -2.15
N LEU A 26 8.71 14.33 -3.37
CA LEU A 26 8.12 13.73 -4.58
C LEU A 26 8.49 12.25 -4.76
N PHE A 27 9.71 11.87 -4.42
CA PHE A 27 10.15 10.47 -4.44
C PHE A 27 9.40 9.64 -3.40
N GLU A 28 9.24 10.19 -2.19
CA GLU A 28 8.47 9.59 -1.10
C GLU A 28 7.01 9.38 -1.51
N ASP A 29 6.37 10.39 -2.10
CA ASP A 29 4.99 10.30 -2.57
C ASP A 29 4.80 9.23 -3.66
N PHE A 30 5.70 9.17 -4.64
CA PHE A 30 5.64 8.16 -5.70
C PHE A 30 5.83 6.75 -5.16
N TYR A 31 6.77 6.58 -4.23
CA TYR A 31 6.96 5.28 -3.59
C TYR A 31 5.78 4.89 -2.70
N ALA A 32 5.18 5.84 -2.00
CA ALA A 32 3.95 5.59 -1.24
C ALA A 32 2.82 5.09 -2.16
N VAL A 33 2.60 5.74 -3.30
CA VAL A 33 1.61 5.28 -4.29
C VAL A 33 1.94 3.88 -4.82
N TYR A 34 3.22 3.61 -5.11
CA TYR A 34 3.68 2.27 -5.51
C TYR A 34 3.31 1.22 -4.46
N GLN A 35 3.58 1.49 -3.18
CA GLN A 35 3.27 0.56 -2.08
C GLN A 35 1.76 0.43 -1.85
N ILE A 36 0.98 1.52 -1.92
CA ILE A 36 -0.48 1.49 -1.83
C ILE A 36 -1.04 0.54 -2.89
N VAL A 37 -0.67 0.74 -4.15
CA VAL A 37 -1.15 -0.09 -5.27
C VAL A 37 -0.72 -1.55 -5.11
N SER A 38 0.52 -1.81 -4.67
CA SER A 38 1.02 -3.16 -4.38
C SER A 38 0.21 -3.85 -3.27
N CYS A 39 -0.16 -3.11 -2.22
CA CYS A 39 -0.93 -3.62 -1.11
C CYS A 39 -2.39 -3.92 -1.51
N ILE A 40 -2.98 -3.18 -2.45
CA ILE A 40 -4.35 -3.45 -2.94
C ILE A 40 -4.46 -4.87 -3.48
N ASP A 41 -3.55 -5.30 -4.35
CA ASP A 41 -3.59 -6.67 -4.90
C ASP A 41 -3.26 -7.74 -3.85
N ARG A 42 -2.30 -7.47 -2.98
CA ARG A 42 -1.84 -8.43 -1.97
C ARG A 42 -2.83 -8.64 -0.84
N TYR A 43 -3.48 -7.58 -0.36
CA TYR A 43 -4.37 -7.58 0.81
C TYR A 43 -5.84 -7.35 0.44
N LYS A 44 -6.25 -7.75 -0.76
CA LYS A 44 -7.61 -7.56 -1.29
C LYS A 44 -8.74 -8.07 -0.40
N SER A 45 -8.48 -9.03 0.47
CA SER A 45 -9.44 -9.59 1.43
C SER A 45 -9.33 -9.00 2.84
N SER A 46 -8.42 -8.05 3.06
CA SER A 46 -8.13 -7.49 4.41
C SER A 46 -7.61 -6.05 4.33
N LEU A 47 -8.24 -5.23 3.50
CA LEU A 47 -7.80 -3.85 3.25
C LEU A 47 -7.77 -2.98 4.52
N ASP A 48 -8.70 -3.21 5.45
CA ASP A 48 -8.78 -2.50 6.73
C ASP A 48 -7.65 -2.84 7.70
N SER A 49 -6.91 -3.91 7.43
CA SER A 49 -5.78 -4.34 8.26
C SER A 49 -4.44 -3.71 7.84
N VAL A 50 -4.42 -2.95 6.74
CA VAL A 50 -3.22 -2.28 6.22
C VAL A 50 -3.31 -0.79 6.47
N LYS A 51 -2.29 -0.22 7.14
CA LYS A 51 -2.22 1.20 7.46
C LYS A 51 -0.91 1.79 6.94
N PHE A 52 -0.99 2.99 6.37
CA PHE A 52 0.15 3.79 5.93
C PHE A 52 0.34 5.00 6.84
N GLN A 53 1.58 5.27 7.21
CA GLN A 53 1.95 6.43 8.00
C GLN A 53 3.27 7.00 7.50
N THR A 54 3.41 8.32 7.47
CA THR A 54 4.63 9.03 7.04
C THR A 54 5.07 10.04 8.06
N GLN A 55 6.31 10.51 7.92
CA GLN A 55 6.88 11.55 8.78
C GLN A 55 6.71 11.17 10.26
N LEU A 56 7.19 9.97 10.61
CA LEU A 56 7.03 9.40 11.95
C LEU A 56 7.82 10.22 12.97
N GLU A 57 7.14 10.75 13.95
CA GLU A 57 7.78 11.37 15.09
C GLU A 57 8.34 10.31 16.03
N ASP A 58 9.47 10.59 16.66
CA ASP A 58 10.11 9.68 17.63
C ASP A 58 10.58 8.32 17.08
N THR A 59 10.84 8.21 15.77
CA THR A 59 11.46 7.03 15.14
C THR A 59 12.79 7.38 14.47
N PHE A 60 13.68 6.41 14.32
CA PHE A 60 14.94 6.59 13.61
C PHE A 60 14.77 6.42 12.10
N VAL A 61 13.91 5.49 11.69
CA VAL A 61 13.51 5.26 10.29
C VAL A 61 12.12 5.86 10.11
N ASP A 62 12.05 7.11 9.61
CA ASP A 62 10.92 8.01 9.79
C ASP A 62 10.15 8.35 8.50
N ASP A 63 10.63 7.99 7.32
CA ASP A 63 10.02 8.46 6.08
C ASP A 63 8.64 7.80 5.83
N MET A 64 8.52 6.48 6.01
CA MET A 64 7.23 5.78 5.87
C MET A 64 7.16 4.48 6.68
N LEU A 65 6.02 4.24 7.32
CA LEU A 65 5.65 2.98 7.97
C LEU A 65 4.44 2.37 7.26
N ILE A 66 4.54 1.09 6.93
CA ILE A 66 3.39 0.27 6.52
C ILE A 66 3.14 -0.75 7.61
N VAL A 67 1.99 -0.63 8.27
CA VAL A 67 1.50 -1.61 9.24
C VAL A 67 0.73 -2.67 8.49
N LEU A 68 1.19 -3.91 8.57
CA LEU A 68 0.57 -5.10 7.98
C LEU A 68 0.06 -6.03 9.09
N PRO A 69 -0.84 -6.98 8.79
CA PRO A 69 -1.36 -7.92 9.79
C PRO A 69 -0.29 -8.70 10.57
N GLU A 70 0.82 -9.03 9.91
CA GLU A 70 1.84 -9.91 10.47
C GLU A 70 3.08 -9.16 10.97
N TRP A 71 3.40 -8.01 10.39
CA TRP A 71 4.60 -7.22 10.71
C TRP A 71 4.51 -5.78 10.24
N ASN A 72 5.38 -4.95 10.76
CA ASN A 72 5.57 -3.58 10.37
C ASN A 72 6.76 -3.44 9.41
N ILE A 73 6.66 -2.56 8.41
CA ILE A 73 7.77 -2.26 7.51
C ILE A 73 8.08 -0.79 7.60
N TYR A 74 9.25 -0.48 8.17
CA TYR A 74 9.78 0.88 8.23
C TYR A 74 10.64 1.14 7.00
N HIS A 75 10.40 2.26 6.32
CA HIS A 75 11.12 2.63 5.11
C HIS A 75 11.91 3.91 5.31
N GLN A 76 13.17 3.88 4.89
CA GLN A 76 13.97 5.07 4.68
C GLN A 76 14.13 5.28 3.18
N LEU A 77 13.74 6.45 2.68
CA LEU A 77 13.73 6.77 1.26
C LEU A 77 14.86 7.76 0.91
N LYS A 78 15.70 7.42 -0.07
CA LYS A 78 16.85 8.24 -0.46
C LYS A 78 16.89 8.45 -1.97
N ASN A 79 16.56 9.68 -2.38
CA ASN A 79 16.74 10.16 -3.74
C ASN A 79 18.02 11.02 -3.83
N THR A 80 19.16 10.38 -3.90
CA THR A 80 20.48 11.04 -3.84
C THR A 80 21.45 10.47 -4.86
N LYS A 81 22.45 11.28 -5.23
CA LYS A 81 23.53 10.87 -6.15
C LYS A 81 24.65 10.09 -5.45
N VAL A 82 24.70 10.13 -4.13
CA VAL A 82 25.68 9.43 -3.32
C VAL A 82 24.94 8.72 -2.20
N LEU A 83 25.12 7.42 -2.08
CA LEU A 83 24.47 6.61 -1.08
C LEU A 83 25.45 5.62 -0.46
N SER A 84 25.52 5.62 0.86
CA SER A 84 26.30 4.66 1.64
C SER A 84 25.62 4.41 2.98
N TRP A 85 25.85 3.28 3.58
CA TRP A 85 25.37 2.96 4.91
C TRP A 85 26.00 3.82 6.00
N GLY A 86 27.28 4.17 5.85
CA GLY A 86 28.06 4.77 6.93
C GLY A 86 28.35 3.76 8.04
N LYS A 87 28.39 4.23 9.30
CA LYS A 87 28.72 3.41 10.48
C LYS A 87 27.55 3.36 11.46
N VAL A 88 27.40 2.23 12.15
CA VAL A 88 26.36 2.01 13.17
C VAL A 88 26.54 2.85 14.43
N ASP A 89 27.77 3.30 14.72
CA ASP A 89 28.13 4.10 15.88
C ASP A 89 28.20 5.63 15.58
N LYS A 90 27.92 6.03 14.33
CA LYS A 90 28.03 7.43 13.92
C LYS A 90 26.67 8.04 13.64
N GLN A 91 26.19 8.88 14.53
CA GLN A 91 24.93 9.62 14.40
C GLN A 91 24.86 10.38 13.06
N GLY A 92 23.74 10.23 12.35
CA GLY A 92 23.49 10.81 11.03
C GLY A 92 23.79 9.89 9.85
N ASP A 93 24.45 8.76 10.09
CA ASP A 93 24.62 7.70 9.08
C ASP A 93 23.38 6.79 9.05
N ILE A 94 23.05 6.23 7.88
CA ILE A 94 21.88 5.35 7.70
C ILE A 94 21.98 4.11 8.60
N ALA A 95 23.17 3.53 8.69
CA ALA A 95 23.40 2.36 9.54
C ALA A 95 23.15 2.65 11.03
N TYR A 96 23.46 3.86 11.51
CA TYR A 96 23.15 4.30 12.87
C TYR A 96 21.63 4.33 13.12
N ASP A 97 20.88 4.96 12.19
CA ASP A 97 19.43 5.05 12.32
C ASP A 97 18.78 3.67 12.32
N PHE A 98 19.24 2.77 11.46
CA PHE A 98 18.72 1.41 11.36
C PHE A 98 19.04 0.59 12.62
N ALA A 99 20.28 0.69 13.16
CA ALA A 99 20.65 -0.02 14.38
C ALA A 99 19.77 0.39 15.57
N HIS A 100 19.56 1.69 15.76
CA HIS A 100 18.70 2.19 16.86
C HIS A 100 17.22 1.92 16.63
N GLN A 101 16.76 1.87 15.38
CA GLN A 101 15.37 1.43 15.09
C GLN A 101 15.17 -0.04 15.43
N ILE A 102 16.18 -0.91 15.20
CA ILE A 102 16.13 -2.31 15.60
C ILE A 102 15.99 -2.42 17.11
N GLU A 103 16.86 -1.73 17.87
CA GLU A 103 16.80 -1.71 19.35
C GLU A 103 15.41 -1.27 19.84
N ASP A 104 14.85 -0.20 19.28
CA ASP A 104 13.53 0.30 19.64
C ASP A 104 12.39 -0.72 19.35
N CYS A 105 12.46 -1.41 18.22
CA CYS A 105 11.45 -2.41 17.85
C CYS A 105 11.56 -3.68 18.70
N GLU A 106 12.78 -4.12 19.00
CA GLU A 106 13.05 -5.26 19.90
C GLU A 106 12.56 -4.97 21.33
N ASP A 107 12.85 -3.78 21.86
CA ASP A 107 12.38 -3.33 23.17
C ASP A 107 10.83 -3.35 23.28
N ARG A 108 10.13 -3.09 22.15
CA ARG A 108 8.66 -3.17 22.06
C ARG A 108 8.13 -4.57 21.73
N ASN A 109 9.02 -5.55 21.54
CA ASN A 109 8.66 -6.90 21.08
C ASN A 109 7.82 -6.86 19.79
N GLU A 110 8.19 -5.98 18.87
CA GLU A 110 7.52 -5.74 17.60
C GLU A 110 8.03 -6.70 16.52
N LYS A 111 7.17 -7.17 15.64
CA LYS A 111 7.60 -7.86 14.41
C LYS A 111 7.80 -6.83 13.31
N PHE A 112 8.99 -6.72 12.79
CA PHE A 112 9.33 -5.66 11.86
C PHE A 112 10.37 -6.05 10.80
N VAL A 113 10.44 -5.23 9.75
CA VAL A 113 11.49 -5.21 8.73
C VAL A 113 11.84 -3.75 8.47
N LEU A 114 13.12 -3.45 8.33
CA LEU A 114 13.61 -2.15 7.89
C LEU A 114 13.96 -2.20 6.40
N ARG A 115 13.60 -1.17 5.66
CA ARG A 115 13.86 -1.10 4.23
C ARG A 115 14.48 0.23 3.82
N LEU A 116 15.66 0.15 3.21
CA LEU A 116 16.27 1.29 2.53
C LEU A 116 15.83 1.29 1.06
N VAL A 117 15.06 2.31 0.67
CA VAL A 117 14.61 2.53 -0.70
C VAL A 117 15.47 3.60 -1.34
N TYR A 118 15.93 3.37 -2.56
CA TYR A 118 16.85 4.30 -3.22
C TYR A 118 16.59 4.38 -4.73
N SER A 119 16.93 5.55 -5.31
CA SER A 119 16.78 5.82 -6.75
C SER A 119 18.10 5.75 -7.53
N LEU A 120 19.23 5.54 -6.85
CA LEU A 120 20.55 5.48 -7.49
C LEU A 120 20.72 4.17 -8.22
N LYS A 121 20.59 4.20 -9.55
CA LYS A 121 20.81 3.04 -10.41
C LYS A 121 22.25 2.53 -10.25
N ASP A 122 22.43 1.23 -10.30
CA ASP A 122 23.74 0.57 -10.16
C ASP A 122 24.43 0.77 -8.78
N SER A 123 23.67 1.18 -7.77
CA SER A 123 24.16 1.25 -6.39
C SER A 123 24.47 -0.14 -5.83
N LYS A 124 25.61 -0.27 -5.17
CA LYS A 124 25.98 -1.51 -4.45
C LYS A 124 25.51 -1.52 -3.00
N VAL A 125 24.68 -0.57 -2.59
CA VAL A 125 24.22 -0.44 -1.20
C VAL A 125 23.55 -1.72 -0.68
N GLY A 126 22.83 -2.45 -1.54
CA GLY A 126 22.20 -3.72 -1.19
C GLY A 126 23.19 -4.85 -0.88
N GLU A 127 24.38 -4.81 -1.47
CA GLU A 127 25.46 -5.78 -1.22
C GLU A 127 26.29 -5.41 0.02
N GLN A 128 26.17 -4.18 0.51
CA GLN A 128 27.01 -3.58 1.54
C GLN A 128 26.27 -3.33 2.85
N ILE A 129 25.18 -4.05 3.11
CA ILE A 129 24.44 -3.94 4.37
C ILE A 129 25.38 -4.36 5.52
N PRO A 130 25.60 -3.51 6.56
CA PRO A 130 26.39 -3.87 7.72
C PRO A 130 25.85 -5.13 8.42
N GLU A 131 26.75 -5.99 8.88
CA GLU A 131 26.36 -7.28 9.49
C GLU A 131 25.47 -7.11 10.72
N GLU A 132 25.65 -6.04 11.47
CA GLU A 132 24.90 -5.73 12.70
C GLU A 132 23.40 -5.52 12.44
N ILE A 133 23.03 -5.03 11.25
CA ILE A 133 21.64 -4.71 10.90
C ILE A 133 21.05 -5.64 9.84
N LYS A 134 21.85 -6.52 9.26
CA LYS A 134 21.53 -7.29 8.06
C LYS A 134 20.30 -8.19 8.20
N ASN A 135 20.12 -8.80 9.36
CA ASN A 135 19.02 -9.75 9.59
C ASN A 135 17.63 -9.11 9.56
N TYR A 136 17.55 -7.80 9.82
CA TYR A 136 16.31 -7.05 9.87
C TYR A 136 16.14 -6.11 8.68
N THR A 137 17.14 -6.04 7.79
CA THR A 137 17.26 -4.99 6.78
C THR A 137 17.17 -5.55 5.37
N SER A 138 16.38 -4.89 4.54
CA SER A 138 16.31 -5.09 3.10
C SER A 138 16.58 -3.80 2.35
N THR A 139 16.91 -3.90 1.07
CA THR A 139 17.05 -2.74 0.18
C THR A 139 16.17 -2.90 -1.04
N GLU A 140 15.67 -1.78 -1.57
CA GLU A 140 14.84 -1.76 -2.77
C GLU A 140 15.25 -0.59 -3.68
N TYR A 141 15.52 -0.89 -4.93
CA TYR A 141 15.66 0.15 -5.95
C TYR A 141 14.27 0.54 -6.44
N PHE A 142 14.00 1.84 -6.51
CA PHE A 142 12.78 2.38 -7.08
C PHE A 142 13.12 3.51 -8.06
N ASP A 143 12.51 3.48 -9.24
CA ASP A 143 12.73 4.49 -10.27
C ASP A 143 12.29 5.88 -9.80
N TYR A 144 13.05 6.91 -10.15
CA TYR A 144 12.69 8.30 -9.93
C TYR A 144 12.43 9.02 -11.24
N ALA A 145 11.36 9.79 -11.30
CA ALA A 145 11.04 10.70 -12.38
C ALA A 145 10.58 12.07 -11.84
N ALA A 146 10.57 13.08 -12.70
CA ALA A 146 10.14 14.43 -12.30
C ALA A 146 8.62 14.58 -12.17
N ASP A 147 7.87 13.64 -12.74
CA ASP A 147 6.41 13.60 -12.72
C ASP A 147 5.89 12.16 -12.86
N VAL A 148 4.60 11.96 -12.57
CA VAL A 148 3.97 10.65 -12.57
C VAL A 148 3.89 10.02 -13.96
N ASN A 149 3.71 10.82 -15.02
CA ASN A 149 3.64 10.32 -16.40
C ASN A 149 4.99 9.69 -16.78
N SER A 150 6.07 10.44 -16.54
CA SER A 150 7.43 9.96 -16.78
C SER A 150 7.73 8.72 -15.94
N LEU A 151 7.29 8.66 -14.67
CA LEU A 151 7.49 7.50 -13.83
C LEU A 151 6.79 6.25 -14.39
N VAL A 152 5.52 6.36 -14.76
CA VAL A 152 4.78 5.25 -15.39
C VAL A 152 5.45 4.81 -16.70
N MET A 153 6.02 5.73 -17.47
CA MET A 153 6.69 5.39 -18.72
C MET A 153 7.98 4.59 -18.53
N ILE A 154 8.78 4.90 -17.51
CA ILE A 154 10.11 4.30 -17.31
C ILE A 154 10.10 3.08 -16.37
N SER A 155 9.14 3.00 -15.41
CA SER A 155 9.12 1.97 -14.37
C SER A 155 8.23 0.80 -14.75
N GLU A 156 8.84 -0.30 -15.18
CA GLU A 156 8.09 -1.53 -15.51
C GLU A 156 7.44 -2.15 -14.27
N SER A 157 8.09 -2.06 -13.09
CA SER A 157 7.51 -2.53 -11.84
C SER A 157 6.24 -1.75 -11.47
N PHE A 158 6.25 -0.42 -11.65
CA PHE A 158 5.08 0.42 -11.38
C PHE A 158 3.94 0.14 -12.37
N LYS A 159 4.25 0.01 -13.67
CA LYS A 159 3.26 -0.42 -14.67
C LYS A 159 2.62 -1.75 -14.31
N HIS A 160 3.45 -2.72 -13.88
CA HIS A 160 2.97 -4.06 -13.55
C HIS A 160 1.92 -4.03 -12.43
N ILE A 161 2.19 -3.34 -11.32
CA ILE A 161 1.25 -3.27 -10.20
C ILE A 161 -0.02 -2.48 -10.55
N LEU A 162 0.09 -1.39 -11.34
CA LEU A 162 -1.08 -0.64 -11.81
C LEU A 162 -1.99 -1.52 -12.67
N LYS A 163 -1.42 -2.35 -13.55
CA LYS A 163 -2.18 -3.32 -14.33
C LYS A 163 -2.89 -4.36 -13.47
N ALA A 164 -2.27 -4.80 -12.36
CA ALA A 164 -2.83 -5.82 -11.49
C ALA A 164 -4.14 -5.39 -10.81
N ILE A 165 -4.31 -4.10 -10.55
CA ILE A 165 -5.52 -3.56 -9.89
C ILE A 165 -6.63 -3.16 -10.87
N THR A 166 -6.44 -3.33 -12.17
CA THR A 166 -7.42 -2.95 -13.19
C THR A 166 -8.14 -4.17 -13.76
N PRO A 167 -9.43 -4.06 -14.15
CA PRO A 167 -10.20 -5.18 -14.69
C PRO A 167 -9.59 -5.78 -15.96
N ASN A 168 -9.02 -4.96 -16.83
CA ASN A 168 -8.47 -5.36 -18.13
C ASN A 168 -6.93 -5.48 -18.13
N GLY A 169 -6.33 -5.75 -17.00
CA GLY A 169 -4.92 -5.66 -16.63
C GLY A 169 -3.84 -5.83 -17.71
N LYS A 170 -4.03 -6.69 -18.73
CA LYS A 170 -3.00 -6.90 -19.77
C LYS A 170 -3.07 -5.90 -20.91
N ASP A 171 -4.25 -5.41 -21.26
CA ASP A 171 -4.50 -4.62 -22.48
C ASP A 171 -4.84 -3.16 -22.19
N ILE A 172 -4.59 -2.68 -20.97
CA ILE A 172 -4.88 -1.30 -20.57
C ILE A 172 -3.87 -0.32 -21.24
N PRO A 173 -4.34 0.74 -21.87
CA PRO A 173 -3.48 1.78 -22.41
C PRO A 173 -2.62 2.44 -21.33
N THR A 174 -1.42 2.87 -21.70
CA THR A 174 -0.51 3.54 -20.76
C THR A 174 -1.11 4.82 -20.17
N ASP A 175 -1.88 5.58 -20.96
CA ASP A 175 -2.56 6.79 -20.50
C ASP A 175 -3.55 6.51 -19.36
N ASP A 176 -4.23 5.37 -19.41
CA ASP A 176 -5.14 4.96 -18.32
C ASP A 176 -4.35 4.59 -17.06
N LEU A 177 -3.19 3.95 -17.19
CA LEU A 177 -2.29 3.70 -16.05
C LEU A 177 -1.80 5.01 -15.42
N VAL A 178 -1.47 6.00 -16.26
CA VAL A 178 -1.09 7.34 -15.80
C VAL A 178 -2.25 8.01 -15.05
N ASN A 179 -3.47 7.90 -15.57
CA ASN A 179 -4.66 8.43 -14.90
C ASN A 179 -4.88 7.79 -13.53
N ILE A 180 -4.76 6.47 -13.44
CA ILE A 180 -4.89 5.73 -12.18
C ILE A 180 -3.81 6.18 -11.19
N ALA A 181 -2.55 6.19 -11.60
CA ALA A 181 -1.44 6.64 -10.76
C ALA A 181 -1.63 8.08 -10.28
N SER A 182 -2.11 8.97 -11.15
CA SER A 182 -2.40 10.38 -10.83
C SER A 182 -3.51 10.52 -9.81
N VAL A 183 -4.57 9.71 -9.89
CA VAL A 183 -5.64 9.69 -8.91
C VAL A 183 -5.12 9.24 -7.54
N PHE A 184 -4.36 8.14 -7.48
CA PHE A 184 -3.77 7.69 -6.23
C PHE A 184 -2.81 8.72 -5.63
N LEU A 185 -2.02 9.39 -6.45
CA LEU A 185 -1.14 10.48 -6.00
C LEU A 185 -1.95 11.65 -5.43
N GLY A 186 -3.02 12.06 -6.13
CA GLY A 186 -3.91 13.12 -5.66
C GLY A 186 -4.61 12.76 -4.35
N VAL A 187 -5.11 11.54 -4.23
CA VAL A 187 -5.72 11.02 -2.99
C VAL A 187 -4.69 11.00 -1.87
N TRP A 188 -3.50 10.44 -2.10
CA TRP A 188 -2.42 10.36 -1.13
C TRP A 188 -2.03 11.73 -0.59
N LYS A 189 -1.81 12.70 -1.47
CA LYS A 189 -1.50 14.10 -1.09
C LYS A 189 -2.60 14.78 -0.29
N GLY A 190 -3.85 14.36 -0.46
CA GLY A 190 -5.01 14.86 0.30
C GLY A 190 -5.27 14.11 1.60
N CYS A 191 -4.50 13.08 1.94
CA CYS A 191 -4.64 12.32 3.18
C CYS A 191 -3.80 12.90 4.31
N ASP A 192 -4.28 12.73 5.54
CA ASP A 192 -3.49 12.97 6.75
C ASP A 192 -2.64 11.72 7.07
N SER A 193 -1.61 11.50 6.25
CA SER A 193 -0.72 10.34 6.40
C SER A 193 0.14 10.40 7.66
N LYS A 194 0.34 11.55 8.27
CA LYS A 194 1.09 11.69 9.54
C LYS A 194 0.40 10.97 10.69
N ASN A 195 -0.93 11.05 10.76
CA ASN A 195 -1.73 10.33 11.76
C ASN A 195 -2.04 8.89 11.35
N GLY A 196 -1.65 8.51 10.15
CA GLY A 196 -1.87 7.21 9.57
C GLY A 196 -3.26 7.04 8.95
N ILE A 197 -3.30 6.38 7.81
CA ILE A 197 -4.51 6.15 7.02
C ILE A 197 -4.64 4.69 6.62
N LEU A 198 -5.85 4.15 6.67
CA LEU A 198 -6.13 2.78 6.23
C LEU A 198 -6.13 2.68 4.70
N LEU A 199 -5.71 1.53 4.19
CA LEU A 199 -5.72 1.25 2.76
C LEU A 199 -7.15 1.31 2.18
N SER A 200 -8.15 0.82 2.93
CA SER A 200 -9.56 0.92 2.57
C SER A 200 -10.03 2.37 2.38
N ASP A 201 -9.63 3.30 3.25
CA ASP A 201 -9.96 4.71 3.13
C ASP A 201 -9.35 5.36 1.88
N ILE A 202 -8.11 4.98 1.54
CA ILE A 202 -7.44 5.45 0.32
C ILE A 202 -8.20 4.96 -0.92
N ILE A 203 -8.58 3.68 -0.93
CA ILE A 203 -9.35 3.08 -2.03
C ILE A 203 -10.72 3.74 -2.17
N HIS A 204 -11.44 3.91 -1.05
CA HIS A 204 -12.75 4.57 -1.05
C HIS A 204 -12.66 5.97 -1.67
N ARG A 205 -11.66 6.76 -1.30
CA ARG A 205 -11.44 8.09 -1.90
C ARG A 205 -11.08 8.01 -3.39
N ALA A 206 -10.25 7.03 -3.79
CA ALA A 206 -9.86 6.85 -5.20
C ALA A 206 -11.04 6.47 -6.09
N LYS A 207 -11.96 5.62 -5.63
CA LYS A 207 -13.16 5.20 -6.35
C LYS A 207 -14.16 6.33 -6.63
N ASN A 208 -14.13 7.41 -5.87
CA ASN A 208 -14.95 8.59 -6.13
C ASN A 208 -14.59 9.31 -7.45
N PHE A 209 -13.45 8.97 -8.05
CA PHE A 209 -13.05 9.50 -9.35
C PHE A 209 -13.58 8.62 -10.49
N LYS A 210 -14.46 9.17 -11.30
CA LYS A 210 -15.21 8.51 -12.39
C LYS A 210 -14.38 7.67 -13.37
N TYR A 211 -13.06 7.92 -13.43
CA TYR A 211 -12.13 7.29 -14.39
C TYR A 211 -11.29 6.17 -13.78
N VAL A 212 -11.44 5.91 -12.50
CA VAL A 212 -10.70 4.86 -11.81
C VAL A 212 -11.60 3.65 -11.63
N ASN A 213 -11.53 2.73 -12.56
CA ASN A 213 -12.14 1.43 -12.42
C ASN A 213 -11.12 0.50 -11.75
N LEU A 214 -11.24 0.37 -10.43
CA LEU A 214 -10.41 -0.54 -9.66
C LEU A 214 -11.11 -1.88 -9.53
N ASN A 215 -10.38 -2.94 -9.73
CA ASN A 215 -10.86 -4.29 -9.51
C ASN A 215 -10.87 -4.65 -8.00
N VAL A 216 -11.42 -3.73 -7.21
CA VAL A 216 -11.52 -3.82 -5.75
C VAL A 216 -12.92 -3.35 -5.36
N TYR A 217 -13.69 -4.22 -4.75
CA TYR A 217 -15.07 -3.99 -4.37
C TYR A 217 -15.26 -4.15 -2.86
N SER A 218 -16.25 -3.47 -2.31
CA SER A 218 -16.77 -3.62 -0.96
C SER A 218 -18.29 -3.75 -1.03
N ASP A 219 -18.94 -4.05 0.09
CA ASP A 219 -20.42 -4.15 0.14
C ASP A 219 -21.11 -2.86 -0.30
N GLU A 220 -20.46 -1.70 -0.11
CA GLU A 220 -20.98 -0.41 -0.54
C GLU A 220 -21.01 -0.26 -2.06
N ASP A 221 -20.14 -0.96 -2.77
CA ASP A 221 -20.05 -0.90 -4.23
C ASP A 221 -21.11 -1.75 -4.95
N ILE A 222 -21.78 -2.67 -4.24
CA ILE A 222 -22.89 -3.45 -4.82
C ILE A 222 -24.08 -2.51 -5.03
N SER A 223 -24.61 -2.49 -6.25
CA SER A 223 -25.78 -1.65 -6.58
C SER A 223 -26.99 -2.01 -5.71
N ASN A 224 -27.85 -1.04 -5.48
CA ASN A 224 -29.10 -1.28 -4.74
C ASN A 224 -29.99 -2.32 -5.43
N GLU A 225 -29.96 -2.39 -6.77
CA GLU A 225 -30.69 -3.37 -7.55
C GLU A 225 -30.17 -4.79 -7.28
N CYS A 226 -28.86 -4.99 -7.30
CA CYS A 226 -28.25 -6.28 -6.98
C CYS A 226 -28.50 -6.67 -5.52
N LYS A 227 -28.34 -5.74 -4.57
CA LYS A 227 -28.66 -5.98 -3.16
C LYS A 227 -30.10 -6.47 -2.98
N GLN A 228 -31.06 -5.85 -3.64
CA GLN A 228 -32.47 -6.29 -3.58
C GLN A 228 -32.65 -7.74 -4.02
N VAL A 229 -31.92 -8.17 -5.06
CA VAL A 229 -31.98 -9.56 -5.54
C VAL A 229 -31.33 -10.51 -4.52
N LEU A 230 -30.16 -10.18 -4.02
CA LEU A 230 -29.42 -11.01 -3.05
C LEU A 230 -30.16 -11.10 -1.72
N ASP A 231 -30.70 -10.00 -1.22
CA ASP A 231 -31.45 -9.91 0.05
C ASP A 231 -32.80 -10.63 0.00
N ALA A 232 -33.36 -10.81 -1.20
CA ALA A 232 -34.60 -11.57 -1.41
C ALA A 232 -34.39 -13.08 -1.21
N ILE A 233 -33.15 -13.57 -1.28
CA ILE A 233 -32.85 -15.00 -1.07
C ILE A 233 -32.77 -15.30 0.43
N GLN A 234 -33.76 -16.01 0.94
CA GLN A 234 -33.89 -16.30 2.36
C GLN A 234 -32.66 -16.98 2.96
N GLY A 235 -32.06 -16.36 3.95
CA GLY A 235 -30.88 -16.88 4.69
C GLY A 235 -29.56 -16.79 3.94
N PHE A 236 -29.51 -16.03 2.83
CA PHE A 236 -28.26 -15.72 2.14
C PHE A 236 -27.59 -14.52 2.80
N GLU A 237 -26.43 -14.75 3.36
CA GLU A 237 -25.56 -13.71 3.92
C GLU A 237 -24.36 -13.56 3.00
N TYR A 238 -23.95 -12.34 2.72
CA TYR A 238 -22.83 -12.07 1.83
C TYR A 238 -22.01 -10.88 2.30
N HIS A 239 -20.76 -10.89 1.87
CA HIS A 239 -19.81 -9.82 2.10
C HIS A 239 -18.85 -9.75 0.92
N VAL A 240 -18.67 -8.54 0.38
CA VAL A 240 -17.70 -8.30 -0.70
C VAL A 240 -16.48 -7.60 -0.14
N SER A 241 -15.32 -8.20 -0.34
CA SER A 241 -14.05 -7.59 0.03
C SER A 241 -13.02 -7.82 -1.06
N GLY A 242 -12.42 -6.73 -1.52
CA GLY A 242 -11.45 -6.76 -2.60
C GLY A 242 -12.07 -7.19 -3.92
N ARG A 243 -11.75 -8.39 -4.37
CA ARG A 243 -12.25 -8.97 -5.64
C ARG A 243 -13.10 -10.20 -5.43
N MET A 244 -13.51 -10.48 -4.20
CA MET A 244 -14.19 -11.70 -3.82
C MET A 244 -15.52 -11.40 -3.15
N LEU A 245 -16.56 -12.11 -3.56
CA LEU A 245 -17.78 -12.27 -2.80
C LEU A 245 -17.60 -13.49 -1.89
N TYR A 246 -17.75 -13.28 -0.59
CA TYR A 246 -17.89 -14.34 0.41
C TYR A 246 -19.35 -14.50 0.73
N TRP A 247 -19.83 -15.72 0.82
CA TRP A 247 -21.24 -15.97 1.10
C TRP A 247 -21.45 -17.14 2.06
N ASN A 248 -22.56 -17.08 2.77
CA ASN A 248 -23.04 -18.11 3.68
C ASN A 248 -24.55 -18.29 3.51
N ILE A 249 -25.01 -19.54 3.54
CA ILE A 249 -26.42 -19.89 3.52
C ILE A 249 -26.67 -21.20 4.27
N GLY A 250 -27.16 -21.09 5.51
CA GLY A 250 -27.31 -22.24 6.40
C GLY A 250 -25.98 -22.86 6.79
N CYS A 251 -25.74 -24.12 6.37
CA CYS A 251 -24.47 -24.83 6.63
C CYS A 251 -23.50 -24.81 5.44
N MET A 252 -23.86 -24.11 4.38
CA MET A 252 -23.01 -23.95 3.18
C MET A 252 -22.38 -22.58 3.18
N ASN A 253 -21.11 -22.52 2.79
CA ASN A 253 -20.40 -21.28 2.58
C ASN A 253 -19.49 -21.41 1.36
N GLY A 254 -19.10 -20.29 0.80
CA GLY A 254 -18.21 -20.26 -0.35
C GLY A 254 -17.68 -18.87 -0.63
N SER A 255 -16.86 -18.80 -1.65
CA SER A 255 -16.38 -17.53 -2.19
C SER A 255 -16.17 -17.64 -3.68
N CYS A 256 -16.42 -16.58 -4.39
CA CYS A 256 -16.17 -16.49 -5.82
C CYS A 256 -15.60 -15.11 -6.19
N PRO A 257 -14.92 -15.01 -7.34
CA PRO A 257 -14.57 -13.72 -7.89
C PRO A 257 -15.82 -12.85 -8.08
N TRP A 258 -15.71 -11.56 -7.75
CA TRP A 258 -16.80 -10.59 -7.90
C TRP A 258 -16.46 -9.55 -8.98
N PRO A 259 -16.52 -9.90 -10.28
CA PRO A 259 -16.38 -8.95 -11.37
C PRO A 259 -17.66 -8.14 -11.57
N TYR A 260 -17.52 -6.95 -12.16
CA TYR A 260 -18.68 -6.09 -12.48
C TYR A 260 -19.76 -6.83 -13.31
N ASP A 261 -19.36 -7.72 -14.22
CA ASP A 261 -20.27 -8.48 -15.06
C ASP A 261 -21.15 -9.47 -14.27
N MET A 262 -20.68 -9.97 -13.11
CA MET A 262 -21.44 -10.87 -12.24
C MET A 262 -22.67 -10.16 -11.65
N GLU A 263 -22.52 -8.92 -11.26
CA GLU A 263 -23.61 -8.11 -10.73
C GLU A 263 -24.70 -7.90 -11.79
N ILE A 264 -24.31 -7.53 -13.02
CA ILE A 264 -25.23 -7.39 -14.15
C ILE A 264 -25.96 -8.70 -14.42
N GLU A 265 -25.25 -9.82 -14.35
CA GLU A 265 -25.82 -11.14 -14.60
C GLU A 265 -26.84 -11.54 -13.52
N ILE A 266 -26.55 -11.27 -12.25
CA ILE A 266 -27.48 -11.51 -11.13
C ILE A 266 -28.77 -10.68 -11.30
N ILE A 267 -28.64 -9.39 -11.64
CA ILE A 267 -29.77 -8.52 -11.87
C ILE A 267 -30.61 -9.04 -13.06
N ARG A 268 -29.96 -9.44 -14.15
CA ARG A 268 -30.63 -9.92 -15.38
C ARG A 268 -31.36 -11.24 -15.19
N GLN A 269 -30.70 -12.23 -14.55
CA GLN A 269 -31.26 -13.57 -14.36
C GLN A 269 -32.25 -13.63 -13.20
N HIS A 270 -32.09 -12.73 -12.21
CA HIS A 270 -32.97 -12.61 -11.06
C HIS A 270 -33.24 -13.96 -10.38
N PRO A 271 -32.20 -14.61 -9.80
CA PRO A 271 -32.33 -15.91 -9.17
C PRO A 271 -33.40 -15.89 -8.08
N ARG A 272 -34.27 -16.90 -8.09
CA ARG A 272 -35.45 -16.96 -7.22
C ARG A 272 -35.19 -17.71 -5.92
N ASP A 273 -34.18 -18.54 -5.94
CA ASP A 273 -33.79 -19.33 -4.77
C ASP A 273 -32.26 -19.51 -4.67
N LYS A 274 -31.84 -20.09 -3.54
CA LYS A 274 -30.43 -20.29 -3.24
C LYS A 274 -29.70 -21.17 -4.25
N TRP A 275 -30.36 -22.13 -4.87
CA TRP A 275 -29.71 -23.06 -5.77
C TRP A 275 -29.42 -22.42 -7.13
N GLU A 276 -30.36 -21.60 -7.63
CA GLU A 276 -30.12 -20.79 -8.81
C GLU A 276 -28.95 -19.80 -8.56
N LEU A 277 -28.97 -19.11 -7.41
CA LEU A 277 -27.88 -18.16 -7.06
C LEU A 277 -26.53 -18.89 -6.92
N ILE A 278 -26.43 -19.98 -6.16
CA ILE A 278 -25.18 -20.74 -6.00
C ILE A 278 -24.67 -21.23 -7.34
N SER A 279 -25.54 -21.68 -8.23
CA SER A 279 -25.15 -22.12 -9.59
C SER A 279 -24.53 -20.98 -10.42
N MET A 280 -24.90 -19.73 -10.17
CA MET A 280 -24.30 -18.55 -10.82
C MET A 280 -22.95 -18.19 -10.18
N LEU A 281 -22.79 -18.44 -8.88
CA LEU A 281 -21.60 -18.11 -8.10
C LEU A 281 -20.51 -19.22 -8.14
N SER A 282 -20.81 -20.37 -8.76
CA SER A 282 -19.91 -21.53 -8.90
C SER A 282 -19.21 -21.53 -10.23
#